data_1f453741b2cd8a7b594101cab89e5d85
#
_entry.id   1f453741b2cd8a7b594101cab89e5d85
#
_cell.length_a   1.000
_cell.length_b   1.000
_cell.length_c   1.000
_cell.angle_alpha   90.00
_cell.angle_beta   90.00
_cell.angle_gamma   90.00
#
_symmetry.space_group_name_H-M   'P 1'
#
loop_
_entity.id
_entity.type
_entity.pdbx_description
1 polymer ?
#
loop_
_entity_poly.entity_id
_entity_poly.type
_entity_poly.pdbx_seq_one_letter_code
_entity_poly.pdbx_strand_id
1 'polypeptide(L)'
;MRILEALQVPVQSSAAQPVLDLGCGTGAAGAAVANWTGARRIHGIDVHPWTLDEARATYASFGLDSTITRASVARLRRPTSPSFIVASYVANELPDAERATLRDTLAEAVRRGSQLLVIEPLSGQAAPWWPEWAESFTPLGARADTWQLTISPPDLTMRLGKAAGLGATSVKARTLVVLRS
;
A
#
# COMPACT_ATOMS: atom_id res chain seq x y z
N MET A 1 -8.55 -0.78 7.88
CA MET A 1 -9.29 0.43 8.32
C MET A 1 -8.63 1.09 9.53
N ARG A 2 -8.33 0.41 10.64
CA ARG A 2 -7.72 1.02 11.86
C ARG A 2 -6.45 1.83 11.59
N ILE A 3 -5.57 1.41 10.68
CA ILE A 3 -4.36 2.18 10.33
C ILE A 3 -4.74 3.49 9.63
N LEU A 4 -5.66 3.48 8.68
CA LEU A 4 -6.08 4.69 7.95
C LEU A 4 -6.71 5.71 8.89
N GLU A 5 -7.53 5.26 9.84
CA GLU A 5 -8.12 6.10 10.89
C GLU A 5 -7.04 6.74 11.77
N ALA A 6 -6.13 5.93 12.30
CA ALA A 6 -5.07 6.41 13.17
C ALA A 6 -4.04 7.30 12.43
N LEU A 7 -3.86 7.10 11.13
CA LEU A 7 -3.07 7.98 10.27
C LEU A 7 -3.80 9.27 9.88
N GLN A 8 -5.08 9.41 10.27
CA GLN A 8 -5.92 10.56 9.91
C GLN A 8 -6.04 10.76 8.39
N VAL A 9 -6.05 9.66 7.63
CA VAL A 9 -6.33 9.71 6.19
C VAL A 9 -7.73 10.27 5.98
N PRO A 10 -7.93 11.30 5.13
CA PRO A 10 -9.24 11.89 4.90
C PRO A 10 -10.29 10.86 4.46
N VAL A 11 -11.46 10.90 5.09
CA VAL A 11 -12.58 9.98 4.81
C VAL A 11 -13.51 10.60 3.79
N GLN A 12 -13.87 9.84 2.75
CA GLN A 12 -14.91 10.22 1.76
C GLN A 12 -14.76 11.66 1.22
N SER A 13 -13.53 12.01 0.84
CA SER A 13 -13.24 13.35 0.30
C SER A 13 -13.82 13.52 -1.11
N SER A 14 -14.51 14.62 -1.37
CA SER A 14 -14.94 15.00 -2.72
C SER A 14 -13.77 15.26 -3.68
N ALA A 15 -12.59 15.57 -3.13
CA ALA A 15 -11.34 15.75 -3.86
C ALA A 15 -10.44 14.50 -3.85
N ALA A 16 -11.01 13.32 -3.60
CA ALA A 16 -10.25 12.08 -3.53
C ALA A 16 -9.48 11.81 -4.83
N GLN A 17 -8.18 11.64 -4.69
CA GLN A 17 -7.31 11.29 -5.80
C GLN A 17 -7.56 9.83 -6.23
N PRO A 18 -7.38 9.47 -7.51
CA PRO A 18 -7.38 8.07 -7.93
C PRO A 18 -6.29 7.30 -7.17
N VAL A 19 -6.56 6.04 -6.84
CA VAL A 19 -5.59 5.17 -6.16
C VAL A 19 -4.67 4.53 -7.19
N LEU A 20 -3.37 4.53 -6.89
CA LEU A 20 -2.36 3.74 -7.58
C LEU A 20 -1.85 2.67 -6.61
N ASP A 21 -2.20 1.42 -6.86
CA ASP A 21 -1.90 0.27 -5.99
C ASP A 21 -0.69 -0.50 -6.55
N LEU A 22 0.47 -0.32 -5.93
CA LEU A 22 1.75 -0.87 -6.37
C LEU A 22 2.03 -2.21 -5.69
N GLY A 23 2.31 -3.24 -6.48
CA GLY A 23 2.39 -4.61 -5.99
C GLY A 23 1.05 -5.01 -5.41
N CYS A 24 -0.02 -4.78 -6.17
CA CYS A 24 -1.38 -4.83 -5.65
C CYS A 24 -1.80 -6.21 -5.13
N GLY A 25 -1.08 -7.27 -5.50
CA GLY A 25 -1.47 -8.63 -5.13
C GLY A 25 -2.92 -8.89 -5.49
N THR A 26 -3.74 -9.27 -4.51
CA THR A 26 -5.18 -9.47 -4.67
C THR A 26 -6.02 -8.19 -4.55
N GLY A 27 -5.40 -7.02 -4.48
CA GLY A 27 -6.08 -5.71 -4.49
C GLY A 27 -6.63 -5.23 -3.16
N ALA A 28 -6.42 -5.96 -2.07
CA ALA A 28 -7.06 -5.67 -0.79
C ALA A 28 -6.66 -4.32 -0.18
N ALA A 29 -5.38 -3.96 -0.25
CA ALA A 29 -4.87 -2.71 0.33
C ALA A 29 -5.38 -1.49 -0.44
N GLY A 30 -5.25 -1.50 -1.77
CA GLY A 30 -5.75 -0.43 -2.62
C GLY A 30 -7.25 -0.24 -2.55
N ALA A 31 -8.03 -1.33 -2.57
CA ALA A 31 -9.48 -1.28 -2.42
C ALA A 31 -9.90 -0.68 -1.07
N ALA A 32 -9.21 -1.05 0.03
CA ALA A 32 -9.48 -0.49 1.35
C ALA A 32 -9.21 1.02 1.39
N VAL A 33 -8.11 1.48 0.79
CA VAL A 33 -7.79 2.92 0.69
C VAL A 33 -8.80 3.64 -0.18
N ALA A 34 -9.14 3.10 -1.36
CA ALA A 34 -10.12 3.70 -2.25
C ALA A 34 -11.48 3.86 -1.57
N ASN A 35 -11.96 2.79 -0.91
CA ASN A 35 -13.21 2.84 -0.15
C ASN A 35 -13.17 3.84 1.00
N TRP A 36 -12.06 3.96 1.70
CA TRP A 36 -11.89 4.91 2.80
C TRP A 36 -11.91 6.36 2.32
N THR A 37 -11.15 6.66 1.28
CA THR A 37 -11.00 8.03 0.75
C THR A 37 -12.17 8.48 -0.12
N GLY A 38 -12.98 7.55 -0.62
CA GLY A 38 -14.02 7.84 -1.60
C GLY A 38 -13.52 7.89 -3.04
N ALA A 39 -12.30 7.41 -3.29
CA ALA A 39 -11.77 7.33 -4.65
C ALA A 39 -12.60 6.34 -5.49
N ARG A 40 -12.97 6.76 -6.70
CA ARG A 40 -13.75 5.93 -7.64
C ARG A 40 -12.90 5.15 -8.61
N ARG A 41 -11.65 5.60 -8.83
CA ARG A 41 -10.73 5.00 -9.79
C ARG A 41 -9.52 4.40 -9.10
N ILE A 42 -9.10 3.23 -9.55
CA ILE A 42 -7.93 2.53 -9.06
C ILE A 42 -7.14 1.92 -10.21
N HIS A 43 -5.82 2.02 -10.12
CA HIS A 43 -4.91 1.34 -11.03
C HIS A 43 -4.02 0.39 -10.24
N GLY A 44 -4.19 -0.92 -10.45
CA GLY A 44 -3.37 -1.97 -9.84
C GLY A 44 -2.22 -2.38 -10.74
N ILE A 45 -1.03 -2.54 -10.15
CA ILE A 45 0.18 -3.00 -10.84
C ILE A 45 0.76 -4.18 -10.07
N ASP A 46 0.97 -5.31 -10.74
CA ASP A 46 1.64 -6.49 -10.17
C ASP A 46 2.30 -7.31 -11.30
N VAL A 47 3.19 -8.23 -10.94
CA VAL A 47 3.88 -9.10 -11.89
C VAL A 47 3.14 -10.42 -12.12
N HIS A 48 2.31 -10.85 -11.17
CA HIS A 48 1.67 -12.15 -11.18
C HIS A 48 0.29 -12.10 -11.85
N PRO A 49 0.06 -12.83 -12.95
CA PRO A 49 -1.22 -12.77 -13.66
C PRO A 49 -2.40 -13.22 -12.79
N TRP A 50 -2.21 -14.29 -11.98
CA TRP A 50 -3.28 -14.78 -11.11
C TRP A 50 -3.72 -13.75 -10.08
N THR A 51 -2.78 -13.07 -9.41
CA THR A 51 -3.12 -12.04 -8.41
C THR A 51 -3.83 -10.85 -9.04
N LEU A 52 -3.49 -10.52 -10.29
CA LEU A 52 -4.16 -9.44 -11.04
C LEU A 52 -5.63 -9.77 -11.37
N ASP A 53 -5.95 -11.04 -11.63
CA ASP A 53 -7.34 -11.46 -11.83
C ASP A 53 -8.14 -11.36 -10.53
N GLU A 54 -7.55 -11.76 -9.40
CA GLU A 54 -8.14 -11.57 -8.07
C GLU A 54 -8.28 -10.08 -7.71
N ALA A 55 -7.28 -9.25 -8.01
CA ALA A 55 -7.36 -7.80 -7.80
C ALA A 55 -8.52 -7.18 -8.59
N ARG A 56 -8.71 -7.60 -9.84
CA ARG A 56 -9.83 -7.14 -10.67
C ARG A 56 -11.18 -7.47 -10.03
N ALA A 57 -11.33 -8.71 -9.54
CA ALA A 57 -12.54 -9.14 -8.84
C ALA A 57 -12.74 -8.35 -7.52
N THR A 58 -11.67 -8.14 -6.76
CA THR A 58 -11.71 -7.33 -5.53
C THR A 58 -12.16 -5.90 -5.84
N TYR A 59 -11.52 -5.22 -6.79
CA TYR A 59 -11.89 -3.85 -7.14
C TYR A 59 -13.33 -3.73 -7.63
N ALA A 60 -13.78 -4.70 -8.44
CA ALA A 60 -15.18 -4.76 -8.90
C ALA A 60 -16.16 -4.92 -7.73
N SER A 61 -15.83 -5.73 -6.71
CA SER A 61 -16.68 -5.93 -5.52
C SER A 61 -16.83 -4.65 -4.68
N PHE A 62 -15.86 -3.73 -4.77
CA PHE A 62 -15.92 -2.39 -4.16
C PHE A 62 -16.53 -1.32 -5.08
N GLY A 63 -17.01 -1.69 -6.28
CA GLY A 63 -17.59 -0.76 -7.25
C GLY A 63 -16.59 0.23 -7.84
N LEU A 64 -15.31 -0.15 -7.90
CA LEU A 64 -14.24 0.72 -8.40
C LEU A 64 -14.08 0.59 -9.92
N ASP A 65 -13.93 1.72 -10.60
CA ASP A 65 -13.45 1.77 -11.97
C ASP A 65 -11.95 1.46 -11.98
N SER A 66 -11.60 0.27 -12.44
CA SER A 66 -10.26 -0.27 -12.27
C SER A 66 -9.50 -0.48 -13.58
N THR A 67 -8.23 -0.14 -13.55
CA THR A 67 -7.24 -0.51 -14.57
C THR A 67 -6.22 -1.44 -13.94
N ILE A 68 -5.82 -2.48 -14.67
CA ILE A 68 -4.83 -3.45 -14.21
C ILE A 68 -3.68 -3.49 -15.22
N THR A 69 -2.45 -3.42 -14.70
CA THR A 69 -1.23 -3.53 -15.52
C THR A 69 -0.32 -4.62 -14.97
N ARG A 70 0.07 -5.55 -15.84
CA ARG A 70 1.10 -6.53 -15.52
C ARG A 70 2.47 -5.93 -15.76
N ALA A 71 3.14 -5.52 -14.69
CA ALA A 71 4.49 -4.94 -14.74
C ALA A 71 5.20 -5.05 -13.39
N SER A 72 6.52 -4.99 -13.39
CA SER A 72 7.31 -4.76 -12.17
C SER A 72 7.14 -3.31 -11.72
N VAL A 73 6.91 -3.10 -10.44
CA VAL A 73 6.87 -1.76 -9.83
C VAL A 73 8.21 -1.02 -9.92
N ALA A 74 9.32 -1.76 -10.06
CA ALA A 74 10.65 -1.19 -10.31
C ALA A 74 10.74 -0.46 -11.66
N ARG A 75 9.85 -0.78 -12.60
CA ARG A 75 9.74 -0.12 -13.90
C ARG A 75 8.62 0.91 -13.94
N LEU A 76 8.12 1.29 -12.77
CA LEU A 76 7.07 2.28 -12.64
C LEU A 76 7.50 3.58 -13.34
N ARG A 77 6.73 3.97 -14.35
CA ARG A 77 6.83 5.32 -14.89
C ARG A 77 6.13 6.27 -13.92
N ARG A 78 6.73 7.42 -13.74
CA ARG A 78 6.17 8.48 -12.91
C ARG A 78 4.70 8.74 -13.29
N PRO A 79 3.77 8.77 -12.32
CA PRO A 79 2.39 9.13 -12.58
C PRO A 79 2.29 10.50 -13.27
N THR A 80 1.44 10.61 -14.27
CA THR A 80 1.23 11.85 -15.03
C THR A 80 0.34 12.85 -14.28
N SER A 81 -0.45 12.36 -13.33
CA SER A 81 -1.34 13.16 -12.48
C SER A 81 -1.20 12.72 -11.03
N PRO A 82 -1.52 13.61 -10.06
CA PRO A 82 -1.53 13.25 -8.65
C PRO A 82 -2.43 12.06 -8.35
N SER A 83 -1.96 11.15 -7.49
CA SER A 83 -2.64 9.93 -7.08
C SER A 83 -2.41 9.67 -5.61
N PHE A 84 -3.31 8.92 -4.96
CA PHE A 84 -3.02 8.30 -3.69
C PHE A 84 -2.28 6.98 -3.96
N ILE A 85 -0.99 6.97 -3.72
CA ILE A 85 -0.13 5.81 -4.01
C ILE A 85 -0.09 4.90 -2.78
N VAL A 86 -0.40 3.63 -2.98
CA VAL A 86 -0.32 2.57 -1.96
C VAL A 86 0.76 1.58 -2.38
N ALA A 87 1.68 1.26 -1.46
CA ALA A 87 2.67 0.21 -1.62
C ALA A 87 2.65 -0.65 -0.34
N SER A 88 2.00 -1.81 -0.41
CA SER A 88 1.79 -2.67 0.75
C SER A 88 2.53 -3.99 0.59
N TYR A 89 3.56 -4.21 1.41
CA TYR A 89 4.41 -5.40 1.41
C TYR A 89 5.13 -5.66 0.07
N VAL A 90 5.48 -4.60 -0.65
CA VAL A 90 6.10 -4.71 -1.99
C VAL A 90 7.54 -4.26 -2.02
N ALA A 91 7.91 -3.20 -1.29
CA ALA A 91 9.28 -2.69 -1.33
C ALA A 91 10.29 -3.70 -0.75
N ASN A 92 9.84 -4.52 0.20
CA ASN A 92 10.64 -5.57 0.80
C ASN A 92 10.98 -6.73 -0.16
N GLU A 93 10.20 -6.91 -1.22
CA GLU A 93 10.41 -7.97 -2.22
C GLU A 93 11.38 -7.55 -3.34
N LEU A 94 11.73 -6.26 -3.40
CA LEU A 94 12.58 -5.73 -4.46
C LEU A 94 14.07 -5.86 -4.12
N PRO A 95 14.92 -6.13 -5.12
CA PRO A 95 16.37 -5.93 -5.01
C PRO A 95 16.72 -4.49 -4.64
N ASP A 96 17.85 -4.26 -3.97
CA ASP A 96 18.24 -2.95 -3.43
C ASP A 96 18.24 -1.84 -4.49
N ALA A 97 18.79 -2.09 -5.67
CA ALA A 97 18.82 -1.10 -6.75
C ALA A 97 17.42 -0.74 -7.28
N GLU A 98 16.53 -1.73 -7.38
CA GLU A 98 15.15 -1.51 -7.82
C GLU A 98 14.34 -0.78 -6.75
N ARG A 99 14.57 -1.10 -5.48
CA ARG A 99 13.96 -0.44 -4.33
C ARG A 99 14.38 1.03 -4.24
N ALA A 100 15.66 1.34 -4.49
CA ALA A 100 16.15 2.72 -4.55
C ALA A 100 15.48 3.50 -5.70
N THR A 101 15.37 2.89 -6.89
CA THR A 101 14.68 3.49 -8.03
C THR A 101 13.20 3.76 -7.73
N LEU A 102 12.52 2.82 -7.08
CA LEU A 102 11.13 3.00 -6.66
C LEU A 102 11.01 4.16 -5.66
N ARG A 103 11.87 4.21 -4.64
CA ARG A 103 11.90 5.32 -3.67
C ARG A 103 11.98 6.67 -4.36
N ASP A 104 12.91 6.84 -5.28
CA ASP A 104 13.14 8.12 -5.97
C ASP A 104 11.94 8.49 -6.84
N THR A 105 11.32 7.51 -7.52
CA THR A 105 10.09 7.70 -8.30
C THR A 105 8.93 8.14 -7.42
N LEU A 106 8.76 7.52 -6.25
CA LEU A 106 7.71 7.87 -5.28
C LEU A 106 7.93 9.26 -4.68
N ALA A 107 9.18 9.60 -4.32
CA ALA A 107 9.51 10.93 -3.81
C ALA A 107 9.18 12.02 -4.82
N GLU A 108 9.48 11.79 -6.10
CA GLU A 108 9.13 12.75 -7.16
C GLU A 108 7.60 12.84 -7.37
N ALA A 109 6.87 11.73 -7.29
CA ALA A 109 5.41 11.74 -7.38
C ALA A 109 4.79 12.56 -6.21
N VAL A 110 5.33 12.40 -5.00
CA VAL A 110 4.91 13.18 -3.83
C VAL A 110 5.19 14.68 -4.02
N ARG A 111 6.37 15.06 -4.52
CA ARG A 111 6.67 16.48 -4.84
C ARG A 111 5.66 17.08 -5.81
N ARG A 112 5.09 16.28 -6.70
CA ARG A 112 4.08 16.68 -7.70
C ARG A 112 2.64 16.60 -7.23
N GLY A 113 2.41 16.33 -5.95
CA GLY A 113 1.06 16.38 -5.40
C GLY A 113 0.42 15.04 -5.09
N SER A 114 1.09 13.93 -5.33
CA SER A 114 0.59 12.63 -4.88
C SER A 114 0.66 12.49 -3.38
N GLN A 115 -0.27 11.72 -2.81
CA GLN A 115 -0.19 11.20 -1.46
C GLN A 115 0.45 9.81 -1.49
N LEU A 116 1.04 9.39 -0.39
CA LEU A 116 1.76 8.12 -0.31
C LEU A 116 1.42 7.39 0.99
N LEU A 117 1.18 6.09 0.87
CA LEU A 117 1.11 5.16 2.00
C LEU A 117 1.95 3.93 1.66
N VAL A 118 3.05 3.75 2.38
CA VAL A 118 3.84 2.52 2.36
C VAL A 118 3.53 1.74 3.62
N ILE A 119 3.28 0.44 3.49
CA ILE A 119 3.04 -0.49 4.60
C ILE A 119 4.01 -1.66 4.45
N GLU A 120 4.81 -1.92 5.49
CA GLU A 120 5.78 -3.01 5.48
C GLU A 120 5.80 -3.78 6.80
N PRO A 121 6.34 -5.01 6.84
CA PRO A 121 6.46 -5.76 8.07
C PRO A 121 7.32 -5.02 9.11
N LEU A 122 6.94 -5.09 10.38
CA LEU A 122 7.75 -4.60 11.47
C LEU A 122 8.82 -5.65 11.85
N SER A 123 9.73 -5.93 10.95
CA SER A 123 10.90 -6.77 11.22
C SER A 123 12.15 -6.02 10.78
N GLY A 124 13.04 -5.74 11.74
CA GLY A 124 14.30 -5.05 11.45
C GLY A 124 15.20 -5.85 10.51
N GLN A 125 15.17 -7.18 10.59
CA GLN A 125 15.91 -8.05 9.68
C GLN A 125 15.28 -8.11 8.29
N ALA A 126 13.95 -8.01 8.18
CA ALA A 126 13.25 -8.06 6.90
C ALA A 126 13.31 -6.74 6.11
N ALA A 127 13.60 -5.60 6.78
CA ALA A 127 13.63 -4.30 6.10
C ALA A 127 14.76 -3.40 6.66
N PRO A 128 16.03 -3.76 6.45
CA PRO A 128 17.17 -2.95 6.89
C PRO A 128 17.24 -1.60 6.18
N TRP A 129 16.62 -1.48 5.02
CA TRP A 129 16.54 -0.29 4.19
C TRP A 129 15.53 0.77 4.71
N TRP A 130 14.67 0.42 5.67
CA TRP A 130 13.59 1.29 6.12
C TRP A 130 14.03 2.65 6.70
N PRO A 131 15.10 2.75 7.52
CA PRO A 131 15.54 4.04 8.04
C PRO A 131 15.88 5.04 6.92
N GLU A 132 16.56 4.59 5.88
CA GLU A 132 16.92 5.40 4.71
C GLU A 132 15.67 5.92 3.98
N TRP A 133 14.65 5.07 3.83
CA TRP A 133 13.38 5.49 3.24
C TRP A 133 12.68 6.52 4.11
N ALA A 134 12.54 6.29 5.40
CA ALA A 134 11.90 7.23 6.32
C ALA A 134 12.59 8.61 6.28
N GLU A 135 13.92 8.62 6.31
CA GLU A 135 14.73 9.84 6.22
C GLU A 135 14.52 10.56 4.88
N SER A 136 14.50 9.82 3.77
CA SER A 136 14.32 10.41 2.41
C SER A 136 12.99 11.12 2.23
N PHE A 137 11.95 10.68 2.91
CA PHE A 137 10.60 11.27 2.81
C PHE A 137 10.30 12.31 3.90
N THR A 138 11.12 12.42 4.95
CA THR A 138 10.95 13.41 6.01
C THR A 138 10.85 14.85 5.46
N PRO A 139 11.71 15.32 4.52
CA PRO A 139 11.58 16.65 3.94
C PRO A 139 10.31 16.86 3.10
N LEU A 140 9.62 15.78 2.77
CA LEU A 140 8.35 15.80 2.03
C LEU A 140 7.12 15.77 2.94
N GLY A 141 7.32 15.91 4.25
CA GLY A 141 6.26 15.89 5.25
C GLY A 141 5.81 14.49 5.65
N ALA A 142 6.67 13.48 5.45
CA ALA A 142 6.32 12.13 5.84
C ALA A 142 6.27 11.93 7.35
N ARG A 143 5.33 11.07 7.78
CA ARG A 143 5.28 10.48 9.10
C ARG A 143 5.55 8.98 9.01
N ALA A 144 6.42 8.48 9.87
CA ALA A 144 6.73 7.05 9.99
C ALA A 144 6.21 6.53 11.34
N ASP A 145 5.36 5.51 11.30
CA ASP A 145 4.74 4.92 12.48
C ASP A 145 4.97 3.40 12.53
N THR A 146 4.88 2.84 13.73
CA THR A 146 4.87 1.39 13.96
C THR A 146 3.57 0.97 14.62
N TRP A 147 3.08 -0.20 14.22
CA TRP A 147 1.77 -0.71 14.61
C TRP A 147 1.89 -2.11 15.21
N GLN A 148 1.15 -2.34 16.27
CA GLN A 148 0.82 -3.67 16.74
C GLN A 148 -0.69 -3.73 16.94
N LEU A 149 -1.36 -4.43 16.03
CA LEU A 149 -2.82 -4.51 15.99
C LEU A 149 -3.26 -5.90 16.39
N THR A 150 -4.13 -5.99 17.38
CA THR A 150 -4.87 -7.23 17.65
C THR A 150 -5.91 -7.41 16.56
N ILE A 151 -5.92 -8.57 15.93
CA ILE A 151 -6.89 -8.95 14.90
C ILE A 151 -7.81 -10.05 15.41
N SER A 152 -9.05 -10.01 14.96
CA SER A 152 -10.02 -11.10 15.10
C SER A 152 -10.35 -11.61 13.71
N PRO A 153 -9.55 -12.55 13.16
CA PRO A 153 -9.80 -13.08 11.83
C PRO A 153 -11.15 -13.80 11.78
N PRO A 154 -11.79 -13.92 10.62
CA PRO A 154 -12.94 -14.81 10.44
C PRO A 154 -12.62 -16.24 10.86
N ASP A 155 -13.63 -16.98 11.34
CA ASP A 155 -13.46 -18.34 11.87
C ASP A 155 -12.70 -19.27 10.92
N LEU A 156 -13.00 -19.20 9.62
CA LEU A 156 -12.28 -20.00 8.63
C LEU A 156 -10.78 -19.67 8.61
N THR A 157 -10.43 -18.40 8.63
CA THR A 157 -9.02 -17.94 8.65
C THR A 157 -8.32 -18.39 9.93
N MET A 158 -8.99 -18.32 11.07
CA MET A 158 -8.45 -18.81 12.34
C MET A 158 -8.22 -20.32 12.30
N ARG A 159 -9.17 -21.10 11.76
CA ARG A 159 -9.03 -22.55 11.63
C ARG A 159 -7.89 -22.96 10.72
N LEU A 160 -7.76 -22.30 9.57
CA LEU A 160 -6.65 -22.52 8.63
C LEU A 160 -5.30 -22.13 9.24
N GLY A 161 -5.23 -20.97 9.91
CA GLY A 161 -4.03 -20.52 10.62
C GLY A 161 -3.61 -21.51 11.70
N LYS A 162 -4.54 -22.01 12.52
CA LYS A 162 -4.27 -23.03 13.54
C LYS A 162 -3.75 -24.33 12.91
N ALA A 163 -4.36 -24.79 11.83
CA ALA A 163 -3.94 -25.98 11.11
C ALA A 163 -2.53 -25.85 10.49
N ALA A 164 -2.16 -24.63 10.09
CA ALA A 164 -0.83 -24.30 9.55
C ALA A 164 0.20 -23.94 10.65
N GLY A 165 -0.14 -24.03 11.94
CA GLY A 165 0.74 -23.60 13.03
C GLY A 165 0.91 -22.08 13.15
N LEU A 166 0.07 -21.31 12.45
CA LEU A 166 0.11 -19.84 12.39
C LEU A 166 -0.97 -19.25 13.31
N GLY A 167 -0.74 -19.27 14.60
CA GLY A 167 -1.70 -18.76 15.61
C GLY A 167 -1.62 -17.25 15.83
N ALA A 168 -1.46 -16.43 14.80
CA ALA A 168 -1.27 -14.98 14.95
C ALA A 168 -2.61 -14.28 15.28
N THR A 169 -2.73 -13.77 16.50
CA THR A 169 -3.80 -12.86 16.94
C THR A 169 -3.39 -11.39 16.84
N SER A 170 -2.19 -11.10 16.39
CA SER A 170 -1.69 -9.74 16.19
C SER A 170 -0.92 -9.61 14.88
N VAL A 171 -1.08 -8.46 14.24
CA VAL A 171 -0.28 -8.05 13.09
C VAL A 171 0.64 -6.91 13.51
N LYS A 172 1.91 -7.02 13.15
CA LYS A 172 2.90 -5.97 13.35
C LYS A 172 3.28 -5.39 12.00
N ALA A 173 3.18 -4.08 11.87
CA ALA A 173 3.51 -3.37 10.66
C ALA A 173 4.20 -2.03 10.97
N ARG A 174 4.84 -1.46 9.97
CA ARG A 174 5.30 -0.08 9.94
C ARG A 174 4.67 0.63 8.76
N THR A 175 4.48 1.92 8.87
CA THR A 175 3.97 2.75 7.78
C THR A 175 4.82 3.98 7.58
N LEU A 176 4.91 4.41 6.32
CA LEU A 176 5.38 5.71 5.93
C LEU A 176 4.24 6.38 5.18
N VAL A 177 3.79 7.53 5.64
CA VAL A 177 2.65 8.23 5.05
C VAL A 177 2.98 9.67 4.76
N VAL A 178 2.61 10.15 3.57
CA VAL A 178 2.59 11.57 3.20
C VAL A 178 1.17 11.90 2.77
N LEU A 179 0.51 12.73 3.56
CA LEU A 179 -0.82 13.27 3.26
C LEU A 179 -0.70 14.73 2.85
N ARG A 180 -1.67 15.21 2.11
CA ARG A 180 -1.81 16.63 1.82
C ARG A 180 -3.03 17.18 2.54
N SER A 181 -2.83 18.29 3.18
CA SER A 181 -3.91 19.12 3.73
C SER A 181 -4.71 19.80 2.62
#